data_36952b2c94405486d31865e32f083037
#
_entry.id   36952b2c94405486d31865e32f083037
#
_cell.length_a   1.000
_cell.length_b   1.000
_cell.length_c   1.000
_cell.angle_alpha   90.00
_cell.angle_beta   90.00
_cell.angle_gamma   90.00
#
_symmetry.space_group_name_H-M   'P 1'
#
loop_
_entity.id
_entity.type
_entity.pdbx_description
1 polymer ?
#
loop_
_entity_poly.entity_id
_entity_poly.type
_entity_poly.pdbx_seq_one_letter_code
_entity_poly.pdbx_strand_id
1 'polypeptide(L)'
;MSAIGRLTSAKPRWVVALLLFVGLFVVYLANDSVLDEGDAVPSINLPVALFSTGKLSFDPDDFPELFKWKSHPPFIEKDDFFFTSWNNLFGDHIAREWRDLGKLEFNGPRYYIVPAPRRHTYVSTFGPIPGLAILPFVAPFYAVDHGFVGNLPLRVSIAKLGSASYVAFVAVLLFLIVDRRASRRKALFVALTYALGTCAWAISSQNIWQQTVNQVLLAAGAYFTLAGAERRSNAVLAGVMLGAAAACRPTSLVAVFAVLVYLYLSERKSVV
;
A
#
# COMPACT_ATOMS: atom_id res chain seq x y z
N MET A 1 -32.18 -27.53 -36.61
CA MET A 1 -30.76 -27.35 -36.23
C MET A 1 -30.59 -25.93 -35.73
N SER A 2 -30.21 -25.61 -34.66
CA SER A 2 -29.90 -26.09 -33.32
C SER A 2 -29.99 -24.84 -32.40
N ALA A 3 -30.95 -24.85 -31.50
CA ALA A 3 -31.15 -23.78 -30.47
C ALA A 3 -30.35 -24.07 -29.18
N ILE A 4 -29.28 -24.87 -29.24
CA ILE A 4 -28.54 -25.36 -28.06
C ILE A 4 -27.26 -24.55 -27.77
N GLY A 5 -27.08 -23.37 -28.36
CA GLY A 5 -25.79 -22.66 -28.37
C GLY A 5 -25.61 -21.44 -27.51
N ARG A 6 -26.50 -21.07 -26.56
CA ARG A 6 -26.31 -19.84 -25.79
C ARG A 6 -26.78 -19.88 -24.33
N LEU A 7 -26.32 -20.84 -23.57
CA LEU A 7 -26.46 -20.84 -22.10
C LEU A 7 -25.09 -20.80 -21.42
N THR A 8 -24.14 -20.04 -21.93
CA THR A 8 -23.04 -19.51 -21.10
C THR A 8 -23.50 -18.17 -20.59
N SER A 9 -24.31 -18.13 -19.52
CA SER A 9 -24.62 -16.90 -18.83
C SER A 9 -23.31 -16.35 -18.30
N ALA A 10 -22.78 -15.32 -18.96
CA ALA A 10 -21.58 -14.64 -18.51
C ALA A 10 -21.83 -14.18 -17.08
N LYS A 11 -21.08 -14.73 -16.11
CA LYS A 11 -21.20 -14.37 -14.70
C LYS A 11 -21.27 -12.85 -14.55
N PRO A 12 -22.13 -12.29 -13.69
CA PRO A 12 -22.23 -10.86 -13.48
C PRO A 12 -20.87 -10.27 -13.08
N ARG A 13 -20.59 -9.05 -13.50
CA ARG A 13 -19.30 -8.37 -13.30
C ARG A 13 -18.86 -8.37 -11.83
N TRP A 14 -19.78 -8.13 -10.92
CA TRP A 14 -19.51 -8.10 -9.49
C TRP A 14 -19.05 -9.46 -8.94
N VAL A 15 -19.54 -10.58 -9.49
CA VAL A 15 -19.09 -11.93 -9.09
C VAL A 15 -17.63 -12.15 -9.50
N VAL A 16 -17.27 -11.74 -10.72
CA VAL A 16 -15.88 -11.86 -11.18
C VAL A 16 -14.96 -10.95 -10.37
N ALA A 17 -15.40 -9.72 -10.08
CA ALA A 17 -14.67 -8.77 -9.24
C ALA A 17 -14.45 -9.32 -7.82
N LEU A 18 -15.48 -9.92 -7.22
CA LEU A 18 -15.38 -10.53 -5.89
C LEU A 18 -14.42 -11.73 -5.89
N LEU A 19 -14.54 -12.62 -6.86
CA LEU A 19 -13.65 -13.78 -7.00
C LEU A 19 -12.19 -13.35 -7.23
N LEU A 20 -11.98 -12.30 -8.01
CA LEU A 20 -10.66 -11.72 -8.22
C LEU A 20 -10.10 -11.16 -6.91
N PHE A 21 -10.90 -10.38 -6.17
CA PHE A 21 -10.50 -9.84 -4.88
C PHE A 21 -10.11 -10.95 -3.89
N VAL A 22 -11.03 -11.89 -3.65
CA VAL A 22 -10.80 -12.97 -2.68
C VAL A 22 -9.61 -13.84 -3.09
N GLY A 23 -9.53 -14.22 -4.37
CA GLY A 23 -8.41 -15.02 -4.87
C GLY A 23 -7.05 -14.34 -4.69
N LEU A 24 -6.93 -13.07 -5.07
CA LEU A 24 -5.69 -12.32 -4.89
C LEU A 24 -5.38 -12.06 -3.41
N PHE A 25 -6.38 -11.73 -2.61
CA PHE A 25 -6.21 -11.54 -1.17
C PHE A 25 -5.63 -12.79 -0.50
N VAL A 26 -6.19 -13.98 -0.81
CA VAL A 26 -5.67 -15.26 -0.31
C VAL A 26 -4.24 -15.51 -0.79
N VAL A 27 -3.95 -15.28 -2.07
CA VAL A 27 -2.60 -15.43 -2.64
C VAL A 27 -1.59 -14.52 -1.92
N TYR A 28 -1.96 -13.28 -1.64
CA TYR A 28 -1.08 -12.34 -0.94
C TYR A 28 -0.85 -12.72 0.52
N LEU A 29 -1.84 -13.27 1.20
CA LEU A 29 -1.68 -13.75 2.57
C LEU A 29 -0.90 -15.06 2.64
N ALA A 30 -1.08 -15.94 1.66
CA ALA A 30 -0.39 -17.25 1.62
C ALA A 30 1.13 -17.15 1.39
N ASN A 31 1.62 -16.01 0.98
CA ASN A 31 3.04 -15.78 0.76
C ASN A 31 3.79 -15.49 2.06
N ASP A 32 3.39 -15.75 3.19
CA ASP A 32 4.02 -15.67 4.54
C ASP A 32 5.18 -14.63 4.71
N SER A 33 5.42 -13.78 3.73
CA SER A 33 6.43 -12.74 3.76
C SER A 33 5.84 -11.43 4.28
N VAL A 34 6.50 -10.83 5.25
CA VAL A 34 6.20 -9.49 5.75
C VAL A 34 7.47 -8.66 5.69
N LEU A 35 7.43 -7.58 4.94
CA LEU A 35 8.52 -6.63 4.91
C LEU A 35 8.32 -5.62 6.05
N ASP A 36 8.96 -5.88 7.18
CA ASP A 36 8.84 -5.08 8.42
C ASP A 36 9.90 -3.97 8.51
N GLU A 37 10.20 -3.31 7.41
CA GLU A 37 11.30 -2.36 7.39
C GLU A 37 10.94 -0.99 6.84
N GLY A 38 11.73 -0.01 7.29
CA GLY A 38 11.86 1.30 6.68
C GLY A 38 10.59 2.14 6.70
N ASP A 39 10.15 2.52 5.54
CA ASP A 39 9.11 3.52 5.29
C ASP A 39 7.70 3.12 5.80
N ALA A 40 7.46 1.84 6.05
CA ALA A 40 6.18 1.35 6.57
C ALA A 40 6.04 1.54 8.08
N VAL A 41 7.15 1.60 8.83
CA VAL A 41 7.15 1.65 10.29
C VAL A 41 6.35 2.82 10.87
N PRO A 42 6.51 4.07 10.39
CA PRO A 42 5.67 5.16 10.91
C PRO A 42 4.20 5.00 10.53
N SER A 43 3.90 4.39 9.37
CA SER A 43 2.52 4.14 8.95
C SER A 43 1.81 3.10 9.83
N ILE A 44 2.54 2.09 10.32
CA ILE A 44 2.02 1.07 11.25
C ILE A 44 1.78 1.66 12.64
N ASN A 45 2.67 2.57 13.09
CA ASN A 45 2.60 3.15 14.42
C ASN A 45 1.64 4.35 14.52
N LEU A 46 1.32 5.03 13.43
CA LEU A 46 0.48 6.22 13.45
C LEU A 46 -0.94 5.97 13.98
N PRO A 47 -1.66 4.88 13.62
CA PRO A 47 -2.95 4.56 14.24
C PRO A 47 -2.83 4.34 15.74
N VAL A 48 -1.75 3.71 16.18
CA VAL A 48 -1.48 3.48 17.60
C VAL A 48 -1.31 4.80 18.33
N ALA A 49 -0.49 5.71 17.79
CA ALA A 49 -0.31 7.05 18.34
C ALA A 49 -1.64 7.80 18.42
N LEU A 50 -2.46 7.73 17.35
CA LEU A 50 -3.76 8.38 17.32
C LEU A 50 -4.71 7.83 18.40
N PHE A 51 -4.78 6.52 18.58
CA PHE A 51 -5.67 5.89 19.55
C PHE A 51 -5.19 6.05 21.00
N SER A 52 -3.88 5.95 21.25
CA SER A 52 -3.33 6.02 22.61
C SER A 52 -3.15 7.47 23.10
N THR A 53 -2.77 8.40 22.23
CA THR A 53 -2.43 9.77 22.62
C THR A 53 -3.33 10.84 22.00
N GLY A 54 -4.18 10.48 21.05
CA GLY A 54 -4.99 11.42 20.25
C GLY A 54 -4.18 12.29 19.28
N LYS A 55 -2.91 11.95 19.02
CA LYS A 55 -1.99 12.74 18.21
C LYS A 55 -1.52 11.98 16.97
N LEU A 56 -1.19 12.71 15.90
CA LEU A 56 -0.55 12.18 14.68
C LEU A 56 0.99 12.42 14.74
N SER A 57 1.55 12.27 15.93
CA SER A 57 2.98 12.47 16.20
C SER A 57 3.48 11.42 17.19
N PHE A 58 4.78 11.20 17.19
CA PHE A 58 5.46 10.22 18.03
C PHE A 58 6.23 10.95 19.12
N ASP A 59 6.07 10.48 20.35
CA ASP A 59 6.90 10.87 21.48
C ASP A 59 7.94 9.76 21.73
N PRO A 60 9.21 10.08 22.00
CA PRO A 60 10.23 9.07 22.29
C PRO A 60 9.92 8.17 23.48
N ASP A 61 9.17 8.68 24.46
CA ASP A 61 8.80 7.93 25.66
C ASP A 61 7.68 6.92 25.36
N ASP A 62 6.74 7.27 24.46
CA ASP A 62 5.63 6.41 24.04
C ASP A 62 6.03 5.39 22.98
N PHE A 63 7.02 5.73 22.14
CA PHE A 63 7.45 4.91 20.98
C PHE A 63 8.98 4.72 20.95
N PRO A 64 9.59 4.14 22.00
CA PRO A 64 11.04 4.00 22.08
C PRO A 64 11.65 3.19 20.94
N GLU A 65 10.90 2.28 20.32
CA GLU A 65 11.33 1.49 19.17
C GLU A 65 11.61 2.32 17.91
N LEU A 66 11.08 3.53 17.82
CA LEU A 66 11.37 4.47 16.72
C LEU A 66 12.68 5.23 16.94
N PHE A 67 13.26 5.21 18.16
CA PHE A 67 14.41 6.02 18.55
C PHE A 67 15.60 5.18 19.02
N LYS A 68 15.36 4.02 19.59
CA LYS A 68 16.39 3.08 20.03
C LYS A 68 16.42 1.89 19.10
N TRP A 69 17.48 1.72 18.36
CA TRP A 69 17.59 0.59 17.44
C TRP A 69 19.01 0.06 17.41
N LYS A 70 19.09 -1.26 17.35
CA LYS A 70 20.33 -1.94 17.01
C LYS A 70 20.35 -2.08 15.49
N SER A 71 21.45 -1.67 14.88
CA SER A 71 21.63 -2.00 13.48
C SER A 71 21.84 -3.50 13.41
N HIS A 72 20.78 -4.25 13.26
CA HIS A 72 20.92 -5.58 12.70
C HIS A 72 21.02 -5.36 11.19
N PRO A 73 22.04 -5.88 10.53
CA PRO A 73 22.01 -5.95 9.07
C PRO A 73 20.71 -6.69 8.73
N PRO A 74 19.81 -6.08 7.98
CA PRO A 74 18.44 -6.60 7.80
C PRO A 74 18.38 -7.94 7.07
N PHE A 75 19.51 -8.54 6.72
CA PHE A 75 19.61 -9.64 5.79
C PHE A 75 20.56 -10.75 6.22
N ILE A 76 20.94 -10.84 7.49
CA ILE A 76 21.79 -11.96 7.95
C ILE A 76 21.01 -12.83 8.94
N GLU A 77 19.96 -13.50 8.50
CA GLU A 77 19.69 -14.84 8.96
C GLU A 77 20.59 -15.80 8.19
N LYS A 78 21.23 -16.73 8.92
CA LYS A 78 22.31 -17.59 8.46
C LYS A 78 22.00 -18.49 7.27
N ASP A 79 20.76 -18.56 6.81
CA ASP A 79 20.25 -19.51 5.84
C ASP A 79 19.58 -18.87 4.61
N ASP A 80 19.73 -17.55 4.40
CA ASP A 80 19.15 -16.91 3.22
C ASP A 80 20.01 -17.22 1.98
N PHE A 81 19.47 -18.08 1.10
CA PHE A 81 20.07 -18.47 -0.18
C PHE A 81 20.50 -17.26 -1.04
N PHE A 82 19.75 -16.19 -0.98
CA PHE A 82 20.03 -14.97 -1.75
C PHE A 82 21.29 -14.29 -1.24
N PHE A 83 21.49 -14.24 0.07
CA PHE A 83 22.63 -13.60 0.69
C PHE A 83 23.92 -14.41 0.53
N THR A 84 23.82 -15.72 0.59
CA THR A 84 24.95 -16.63 0.31
C THR A 84 25.44 -16.46 -1.13
N SER A 85 24.53 -16.28 -2.08
CA SER A 85 24.86 -16.02 -3.50
C SER A 85 25.54 -14.67 -3.69
N TRP A 86 25.09 -13.60 -3.00
CA TRP A 86 25.74 -12.29 -3.05
C TRP A 86 27.09 -12.26 -2.38
N ASN A 87 27.27 -12.93 -1.24
CA ASN A 87 28.58 -13.09 -0.59
C ASN A 87 29.60 -13.80 -1.48
N ASN A 88 29.15 -14.80 -2.23
CA ASN A 88 30.01 -15.51 -3.19
C ASN A 88 30.37 -14.63 -4.39
N LEU A 89 29.53 -13.66 -4.77
CA LEU A 89 29.78 -12.77 -5.91
C LEU A 89 30.68 -11.57 -5.55
N PHE A 90 30.54 -11.00 -4.36
CA PHE A 90 31.20 -9.74 -3.96
C PHE A 90 32.25 -9.88 -2.86
N GLY A 91 32.47 -11.09 -2.35
CA GLY A 91 33.52 -11.43 -1.39
C GLY A 91 33.26 -10.95 0.04
N ASP A 92 34.10 -11.46 0.95
CA ASP A 92 34.00 -11.27 2.41
C ASP A 92 34.10 -9.82 2.92
N HIS A 93 34.46 -8.86 2.09
CA HIS A 93 34.67 -7.48 2.52
C HIS A 93 33.34 -6.80 2.92
N ILE A 94 32.31 -6.94 2.11
CA ILE A 94 31.00 -6.35 2.42
C ILE A 94 30.39 -7.02 3.65
N ALA A 95 30.48 -8.32 3.77
CA ALA A 95 29.95 -9.05 4.93
C ALA A 95 30.67 -8.70 6.25
N ARG A 96 31.94 -8.31 6.23
CA ARG A 96 32.66 -7.83 7.42
C ARG A 96 32.23 -6.42 7.82
N GLU A 97 32.16 -5.51 6.87
CA GLU A 97 31.77 -4.13 7.10
C GLU A 97 30.31 -4.04 7.63
N TRP A 98 29.41 -4.85 7.10
CA TRP A 98 28.03 -4.94 7.58
C TRP A 98 27.90 -5.63 8.95
N ARG A 99 28.76 -6.60 9.28
CA ARG A 99 28.82 -7.22 10.61
C ARG A 99 29.29 -6.25 11.69
N ASP A 100 30.20 -5.37 11.35
CA ASP A 100 30.69 -4.36 12.29
C ASP A 100 29.69 -3.23 12.48
N LEU A 101 28.94 -2.84 11.43
CA LEU A 101 27.80 -1.95 11.53
C LEU A 101 26.67 -2.52 12.41
N GLY A 102 26.45 -3.86 12.40
CA GLY A 102 25.45 -4.53 13.23
C GLY A 102 25.67 -4.48 14.74
N LYS A 103 26.86 -4.05 15.18
CA LYS A 103 27.19 -3.86 16.60
C LYS A 103 26.95 -2.44 17.11
N LEU A 104 26.60 -1.50 16.22
CA LEU A 104 26.37 -0.11 16.59
C LEU A 104 24.95 0.06 17.13
N GLU A 105 24.84 0.52 18.36
CA GLU A 105 23.59 1.01 18.94
C GLU A 105 23.41 2.47 18.54
N PHE A 106 22.35 2.78 17.84
CA PHE A 106 22.02 4.14 17.47
C PHE A 106 20.92 4.69 18.40
N ASN A 107 21.18 5.81 19.01
CA ASN A 107 20.20 6.58 19.77
C ASN A 107 19.84 7.83 18.97
N GLY A 108 18.62 7.87 18.45
CA GLY A 108 18.13 9.02 17.69
C GLY A 108 17.02 8.67 16.71
N PRO A 109 16.35 9.69 16.16
CA PRO A 109 15.27 9.47 15.22
C PRO A 109 15.79 8.81 13.94
N ARG A 110 15.03 7.84 13.43
CA ARG A 110 15.32 7.24 12.14
C ARG A 110 14.94 8.20 11.00
N TYR A 111 15.50 7.98 9.81
CA TYR A 111 15.29 8.82 8.61
C TYR A 111 13.82 9.04 8.22
N TYR A 112 12.93 8.16 8.64
CA TYR A 112 11.51 8.22 8.32
C TYR A 112 10.66 9.02 9.33
N ILE A 113 11.28 9.58 10.37
CA ILE A 113 10.66 10.53 11.30
C ILE A 113 11.52 11.78 11.45
N VAL A 114 10.87 12.92 11.53
CA VAL A 114 11.53 14.23 11.68
C VAL A 114 10.96 15.00 12.87
N PRO A 115 11.76 15.86 13.51
CA PRO A 115 11.25 16.71 14.56
C PRO A 115 10.09 17.57 14.07
N ALA A 116 9.01 17.59 14.85
CA ALA A 116 7.93 18.54 14.63
C ALA A 116 8.32 19.92 15.20
N PRO A 117 7.72 21.03 14.70
CA PRO A 117 7.99 22.37 15.22
C PRO A 117 7.65 22.54 16.71
N ARG A 118 6.81 21.68 17.24
CA ARG A 118 6.45 21.65 18.68
C ARG A 118 7.38 20.71 19.42
N ARG A 119 7.78 21.13 20.64
CA ARG A 119 8.81 20.49 21.48
C ARG A 119 8.59 18.98 21.66
N HIS A 120 9.68 18.23 21.52
CA HIS A 120 9.83 16.79 21.84
C HIS A 120 8.87 15.84 21.09
N THR A 121 8.26 16.25 19.99
CA THR A 121 7.43 15.37 19.17
C THR A 121 8.02 15.21 17.78
N TYR A 122 7.75 14.06 17.15
CA TYR A 122 8.25 13.68 15.82
C TYR A 122 7.08 13.30 14.94
N VAL A 123 7.22 13.52 13.64
CA VAL A 123 6.21 13.18 12.65
C VAL A 123 6.81 12.33 11.53
N SER A 124 5.96 11.55 10.87
CA SER A 124 6.38 10.78 9.71
C SER A 124 6.79 11.68 8.55
N THR A 125 7.93 11.40 7.92
CA THR A 125 8.37 12.02 6.66
C THR A 125 7.44 11.70 5.49
N PHE A 126 6.69 10.60 5.58
CA PHE A 126 5.76 10.12 4.54
C PHE A 126 4.34 10.67 4.69
N GLY A 127 4.14 11.59 5.63
CA GLY A 127 2.83 12.16 5.94
C GLY A 127 1.87 11.20 6.64
N PRO A 128 0.66 11.66 7.00
CA PRO A 128 -0.27 10.86 7.80
C PRO A 128 -1.13 9.89 6.97
N ILE A 129 -1.28 10.09 5.65
CA ILE A 129 -2.27 9.38 4.84
C ILE A 129 -2.07 7.85 4.86
N PRO A 130 -0.85 7.29 4.73
CA PRO A 130 -0.67 5.83 4.81
C PRO A 130 -1.11 5.25 6.15
N GLY A 131 -0.76 5.90 7.25
CA GLY A 131 -1.17 5.49 8.59
C GLY A 131 -2.68 5.62 8.82
N LEU A 132 -3.30 6.69 8.33
CA LEU A 132 -4.76 6.85 8.41
C LEU A 132 -5.51 5.81 7.57
N ALA A 133 -4.95 5.40 6.44
CA ALA A 133 -5.55 4.38 5.60
C ALA A 133 -5.65 3.00 6.29
N ILE A 134 -4.74 2.68 7.21
CA ILE A 134 -4.78 1.40 7.94
C ILE A 134 -5.76 1.40 9.13
N LEU A 135 -6.30 2.56 9.53
CA LEU A 135 -7.24 2.68 10.66
C LEU A 135 -8.39 1.67 10.64
N PRO A 136 -9.08 1.42 9.50
CA PRO A 136 -10.18 0.46 9.47
C PRO A 136 -9.78 -0.97 9.87
N PHE A 137 -8.51 -1.33 9.68
CA PHE A 137 -7.97 -2.63 10.07
C PHE A 137 -7.48 -2.65 11.51
N VAL A 138 -6.98 -1.54 12.03
CA VAL A 138 -6.47 -1.42 13.41
C VAL A 138 -7.60 -1.23 14.42
N ALA A 139 -8.62 -0.43 14.09
CA ALA A 139 -9.68 -0.05 15.01
C ALA A 139 -10.42 -1.23 15.66
N PRO A 140 -10.77 -2.33 14.95
CA PRO A 140 -11.42 -3.49 15.57
C PRO A 140 -10.54 -4.16 16.63
N PHE A 141 -9.23 -4.27 16.38
CA PHE A 141 -8.31 -4.88 17.36
C PHE A 141 -8.13 -3.99 18.57
N TYR A 142 -8.01 -2.68 18.38
CA TYR A 142 -7.91 -1.73 19.47
C TYR A 142 -9.17 -1.71 20.35
N ALA A 143 -10.36 -1.88 19.75
CA ALA A 143 -11.61 -1.92 20.48
C ALA A 143 -11.76 -3.18 21.37
N VAL A 144 -11.09 -4.29 20.99
CA VAL A 144 -11.13 -5.56 21.75
C VAL A 144 -10.05 -5.60 22.82
N ASP A 145 -8.83 -5.17 22.48
CA ASP A 145 -7.68 -5.22 23.39
C ASP A 145 -6.77 -3.99 23.19
N HIS A 146 -6.80 -3.08 24.15
CA HIS A 146 -5.94 -1.90 24.14
C HIS A 146 -4.45 -2.27 24.33
N GLY A 147 -4.17 -3.43 24.92
CA GLY A 147 -2.80 -3.94 25.12
C GLY A 147 -2.10 -4.36 23.84
N PHE A 148 -2.84 -4.54 22.71
CA PHE A 148 -2.25 -4.86 21.42
C PHE A 148 -1.25 -3.79 20.95
N VAL A 149 -1.36 -2.58 21.48
CA VAL A 149 -0.44 -1.46 21.19
C VAL A 149 1.02 -1.85 21.42
N GLY A 150 1.33 -2.61 22.48
CA GLY A 150 2.66 -3.14 22.76
C GLY A 150 3.08 -4.33 21.89
N ASN A 151 2.17 -4.93 21.10
CA ASN A 151 2.43 -6.12 20.32
C ASN A 151 2.83 -5.78 18.87
N LEU A 152 4.11 -5.55 18.63
CA LEU A 152 4.64 -5.22 17.30
C LEU A 152 4.32 -6.30 16.24
N PRO A 153 4.54 -7.62 16.49
CA PRO A 153 4.17 -8.65 15.50
C PRO A 153 2.70 -8.60 15.09
N LEU A 154 1.78 -8.33 16.01
CA LEU A 154 0.37 -8.21 15.69
C LEU A 154 0.07 -6.96 14.85
N ARG A 155 0.69 -5.82 15.17
CA ARG A 155 0.58 -4.58 14.37
C ARG A 155 1.04 -4.80 12.93
N VAL A 156 2.17 -5.46 12.75
CA VAL A 156 2.73 -5.81 11.45
C VAL A 156 1.80 -6.76 10.68
N SER A 157 1.22 -7.76 11.35
CA SER A 157 0.25 -8.68 10.74
C SER A 157 -1.02 -7.94 10.27
N ILE A 158 -1.51 -6.97 11.05
CA ILE A 158 -2.65 -6.12 10.66
C ILE A 158 -2.28 -5.25 9.45
N ALA A 159 -1.07 -4.71 9.41
CA ALA A 159 -0.58 -3.95 8.26
C ALA A 159 -0.50 -4.81 7.00
N LYS A 160 -0.05 -6.06 7.10
CA LYS A 160 -0.08 -7.05 6.02
C LYS A 160 -1.49 -7.32 5.51
N LEU A 161 -2.44 -7.52 6.43
CA LEU A 161 -3.85 -7.74 6.10
C LEU A 161 -4.42 -6.55 5.31
N GLY A 162 -4.18 -5.33 5.78
CA GLY A 162 -4.59 -4.10 5.11
C GLY A 162 -3.96 -3.93 3.73
N SER A 163 -2.67 -4.16 3.64
CA SER A 163 -1.92 -4.03 2.38
C SER A 163 -2.38 -5.05 1.33
N ALA A 164 -2.53 -6.31 1.71
CA ALA A 164 -3.06 -7.35 0.84
C ALA A 164 -4.46 -6.99 0.33
N SER A 165 -5.34 -6.46 1.21
CA SER A 165 -6.68 -5.99 0.84
C SER A 165 -6.61 -4.85 -0.17
N TYR A 166 -5.77 -3.86 0.06
CA TYR A 166 -5.63 -2.69 -0.81
C TYR A 166 -5.11 -3.06 -2.19
N VAL A 167 -4.08 -3.90 -2.27
CA VAL A 167 -3.50 -4.30 -3.57
C VAL A 167 -4.49 -5.19 -4.35
N ALA A 168 -5.20 -6.09 -3.68
CA ALA A 168 -6.28 -6.86 -4.31
C ALA A 168 -7.40 -5.94 -4.83
N PHE A 169 -7.75 -4.89 -4.07
CA PHE A 169 -8.75 -3.91 -4.49
C PHE A 169 -8.29 -3.08 -5.70
N VAL A 170 -7.02 -2.70 -5.80
CA VAL A 170 -6.48 -2.04 -7.00
C VAL A 170 -6.65 -2.92 -8.23
N ALA A 171 -6.35 -4.22 -8.15
CA ALA A 171 -6.55 -5.15 -9.25
C ALA A 171 -8.02 -5.22 -9.68
N VAL A 172 -8.95 -5.18 -8.73
CA VAL A 172 -10.40 -5.10 -9.01
C VAL A 172 -10.77 -3.80 -9.72
N LEU A 173 -10.24 -2.67 -9.28
CA LEU A 173 -10.50 -1.39 -9.95
C LEU A 173 -9.98 -1.39 -11.39
N LEU A 174 -8.79 -1.91 -11.62
CA LEU A 174 -8.23 -2.06 -12.98
C LEU A 174 -9.10 -2.99 -13.83
N PHE A 175 -9.53 -4.13 -13.28
CA PHE A 175 -10.48 -5.01 -13.95
C PHE A 175 -11.76 -4.25 -14.36
N LEU A 176 -12.37 -3.52 -13.43
CA LEU A 176 -13.62 -2.79 -13.67
C LEU A 176 -13.45 -1.66 -14.69
N ILE A 177 -12.30 -0.97 -14.70
CA ILE A 177 -11.99 0.07 -15.69
C ILE A 177 -11.91 -0.54 -17.09
N VAL A 178 -11.15 -1.62 -17.23
CA VAL A 178 -10.91 -2.24 -18.55
C VAL A 178 -12.14 -3.00 -19.05
N ASP A 179 -12.91 -3.70 -18.18
CA ASP A 179 -14.13 -4.45 -18.56
C ASP A 179 -15.25 -3.54 -19.09
N ARG A 180 -15.19 -2.23 -18.82
CA ARG A 180 -16.12 -1.25 -19.41
C ARG A 180 -15.82 -0.90 -20.86
N ARG A 181 -14.59 -1.09 -21.32
CA ARG A 181 -14.08 -0.60 -22.61
C ARG A 181 -13.49 -1.70 -23.49
N ALA A 182 -13.25 -2.87 -22.93
CA ALA A 182 -12.68 -4.02 -23.61
C ALA A 182 -13.37 -5.32 -23.19
N SER A 183 -12.92 -6.44 -23.76
CA SER A 183 -13.45 -7.76 -23.37
C SER A 183 -13.00 -8.13 -21.95
N ARG A 184 -13.84 -8.90 -21.26
CA ARG A 184 -13.55 -9.42 -19.91
C ARG A 184 -12.23 -10.18 -19.82
N ARG A 185 -11.84 -10.92 -20.87
CA ARG A 185 -10.55 -11.61 -20.92
C ARG A 185 -9.38 -10.63 -20.85
N LYS A 186 -9.45 -9.51 -21.59
CA LYS A 186 -8.44 -8.45 -21.55
C LYS A 186 -8.41 -7.76 -20.19
N ALA A 187 -9.58 -7.53 -19.59
CA ALA A 187 -9.66 -6.95 -18.25
C ALA A 187 -9.02 -7.85 -17.18
N LEU A 188 -9.29 -9.14 -17.20
CA LEU A 188 -8.64 -10.10 -16.31
C LEU A 188 -7.12 -10.16 -16.54
N PHE A 189 -6.70 -10.19 -17.82
CA PHE A 189 -5.27 -10.20 -18.13
C PHE A 189 -4.55 -8.97 -17.53
N VAL A 190 -5.08 -7.77 -17.72
CA VAL A 190 -4.49 -6.53 -17.15
C VAL A 190 -4.46 -6.57 -15.63
N ALA A 191 -5.57 -6.97 -14.99
CA ALA A 191 -5.65 -7.06 -13.54
C ALA A 191 -4.67 -8.07 -12.94
N LEU A 192 -4.55 -9.25 -13.55
CA LEU A 192 -3.63 -10.30 -13.09
C LEU A 192 -2.17 -9.94 -13.38
N THR A 193 -1.88 -9.31 -14.51
CA THR A 193 -0.52 -8.82 -14.82
C THR A 193 -0.09 -7.77 -13.79
N TYR A 194 -0.96 -6.82 -13.44
CA TYR A 194 -0.68 -5.89 -12.35
C TYR A 194 -0.45 -6.64 -11.03
N ALA A 195 -1.36 -7.51 -10.66
CA ALA A 195 -1.39 -8.15 -9.35
C ALA A 195 -0.22 -9.10 -9.11
N LEU A 196 0.19 -9.87 -10.12
CA LEU A 196 1.16 -10.97 -9.98
C LEU A 196 2.45 -10.73 -10.78
N GLY A 197 2.41 -9.87 -11.80
CA GLY A 197 3.54 -9.59 -12.70
C GLY A 197 4.30 -8.30 -12.40
N THR A 198 3.95 -7.59 -11.31
CA THR A 198 4.63 -6.34 -10.92
C THR A 198 5.09 -6.40 -9.46
N CYS A 199 5.73 -5.32 -8.99
CA CYS A 199 6.09 -5.14 -7.58
C CYS A 199 4.86 -5.10 -6.63
N ALA A 200 3.65 -5.13 -7.15
CA ALA A 200 2.43 -5.22 -6.35
C ALA A 200 2.45 -6.45 -5.44
N TRP A 201 2.82 -7.63 -5.96
CA TRP A 201 2.97 -8.85 -5.16
C TRP A 201 4.17 -8.77 -4.20
N ALA A 202 5.35 -8.48 -4.75
CA ALA A 202 6.60 -8.63 -4.01
C ALA A 202 6.80 -7.56 -2.92
N ILE A 203 6.19 -6.39 -3.07
CA ILE A 203 6.42 -5.24 -2.17
C ILE A 203 5.10 -4.70 -1.61
N SER A 204 4.21 -4.20 -2.48
CA SER A 204 3.05 -3.42 -2.02
C SER A 204 2.05 -4.22 -1.22
N SER A 205 1.93 -5.54 -1.43
CA SER A 205 1.05 -6.42 -0.65
C SER A 205 1.66 -6.87 0.68
N GLN A 206 2.94 -6.58 0.93
CA GLN A 206 3.65 -7.10 2.11
C GLN A 206 3.53 -6.19 3.33
N ASN A 207 3.39 -4.89 3.13
CA ASN A 207 3.23 -3.92 4.20
C ASN A 207 2.55 -2.63 3.72
N ILE A 208 2.19 -1.76 4.66
CA ILE A 208 1.48 -0.49 4.40
C ILE A 208 2.47 0.61 3.98
N TRP A 209 3.05 0.43 2.81
CA TRP A 209 3.92 1.41 2.20
C TRP A 209 3.13 2.63 1.72
N GLN A 210 3.80 3.78 1.63
CA GLN A 210 3.21 4.97 1.00
C GLN A 210 2.68 4.68 -0.41
N GLN A 211 3.43 3.90 -1.21
CA GLN A 211 3.01 3.49 -2.55
C GLN A 211 1.81 2.54 -2.55
N THR A 212 1.62 1.71 -1.53
CA THR A 212 0.46 0.81 -1.40
C THR A 212 -0.85 1.60 -1.35
N VAL A 213 -0.90 2.60 -0.47
CA VAL A 213 -2.07 3.49 -0.33
C VAL A 213 -2.23 4.37 -1.56
N ASN A 214 -1.13 4.92 -2.08
CA ASN A 214 -1.14 5.77 -3.25
C ASN A 214 -1.71 5.08 -4.50
N GLN A 215 -1.40 3.80 -4.73
CA GLN A 215 -1.96 3.01 -5.83
C GLN A 215 -3.50 2.91 -5.73
N VAL A 216 -4.04 2.70 -4.52
CA VAL A 216 -5.49 2.67 -4.30
C VAL A 216 -6.13 4.00 -4.67
N LEU A 217 -5.55 5.08 -4.18
CA LEU A 217 -6.06 6.44 -4.42
C LEU A 217 -6.03 6.80 -5.91
N LEU A 218 -4.93 6.50 -6.61
CA LEU A 218 -4.82 6.72 -8.05
C LEU A 218 -5.79 5.85 -8.85
N ALA A 219 -5.89 4.55 -8.54
CA ALA A 219 -6.80 3.65 -9.23
C ALA A 219 -8.27 4.02 -9.00
N ALA A 220 -8.64 4.40 -7.78
CA ALA A 220 -9.99 4.88 -7.45
C ALA A 220 -10.29 6.20 -8.16
N GLY A 221 -9.35 7.15 -8.16
CA GLY A 221 -9.48 8.41 -8.88
C GLY A 221 -9.69 8.19 -10.38
N ALA A 222 -8.90 7.32 -11.00
CA ALA A 222 -9.06 6.94 -12.40
C ALA A 222 -10.41 6.24 -12.64
N TYR A 223 -10.83 5.33 -11.76
CA TYR A 223 -12.11 4.64 -11.87
C TYR A 223 -13.28 5.62 -11.86
N PHE A 224 -13.35 6.57 -10.92
CA PHE A 224 -14.42 7.54 -10.84
C PHE A 224 -14.39 8.53 -12.02
N THR A 225 -13.21 8.95 -12.48
CA THR A 225 -13.06 9.76 -13.69
C THR A 225 -13.64 9.06 -14.92
N LEU A 226 -13.31 7.79 -15.10
CA LEU A 226 -13.72 7.01 -16.26
C LEU A 226 -15.12 6.40 -16.12
N ALA A 227 -15.69 6.37 -14.91
CA ALA A 227 -17.05 5.92 -14.64
C ALA A 227 -18.14 6.93 -15.02
N GLY A 228 -17.74 8.10 -15.43
CA GLY A 228 -18.63 9.19 -15.84
C GLY A 228 -18.47 10.41 -14.92
N ALA A 229 -17.54 11.28 -15.28
CA ALA A 229 -17.35 12.58 -14.63
C ALA A 229 -18.59 13.50 -14.74
N GLU A 230 -19.51 13.20 -15.66
CA GLU A 230 -20.82 13.85 -15.80
C GLU A 230 -21.67 13.78 -14.52
N ARG A 231 -21.54 12.72 -13.73
CA ARG A 231 -22.18 12.65 -12.42
C ARG A 231 -21.35 13.42 -11.40
N ARG A 232 -21.92 14.49 -10.85
CA ARG A 232 -21.26 15.34 -9.85
C ARG A 232 -20.60 14.54 -8.70
N SER A 233 -21.25 13.46 -8.25
CA SER A 233 -20.69 12.59 -7.20
C SER A 233 -19.38 11.91 -7.64
N ASN A 234 -19.31 11.42 -8.88
CA ASN A 234 -18.10 10.79 -9.40
C ASN A 234 -16.98 11.81 -9.60
N ALA A 235 -17.29 13.01 -10.06
CA ALA A 235 -16.30 14.08 -10.18
C ALA A 235 -15.71 14.47 -8.82
N VAL A 236 -16.55 14.61 -7.79
CA VAL A 236 -16.11 14.91 -6.42
C VAL A 236 -15.23 13.76 -5.88
N LEU A 237 -15.67 12.50 -6.02
CA LEU A 237 -14.91 11.35 -5.57
C LEU A 237 -13.56 11.24 -6.31
N ALA A 238 -13.54 11.45 -7.62
CA ALA A 238 -12.30 11.49 -8.39
C ALA A 238 -11.35 12.57 -7.87
N GLY A 239 -11.86 13.79 -7.65
CA GLY A 239 -11.06 14.90 -7.11
C GLY A 239 -10.50 14.62 -5.72
N VAL A 240 -11.33 14.07 -4.81
CA VAL A 240 -10.88 13.67 -3.46
C VAL A 240 -9.80 12.59 -3.51
N MET A 241 -9.99 11.53 -4.31
CA MET A 241 -9.01 10.46 -4.43
C MET A 241 -7.70 10.94 -5.04
N LEU A 242 -7.75 11.72 -6.12
CA LEU A 242 -6.55 12.25 -6.76
C LEU A 242 -5.83 13.30 -5.90
N GLY A 243 -6.58 14.15 -5.19
CA GLY A 243 -6.02 15.10 -4.22
C GLY A 243 -5.35 14.39 -3.05
N ALA A 244 -5.98 13.36 -2.50
CA ALA A 244 -5.39 12.51 -1.47
C ALA A 244 -4.14 11.77 -1.98
N ALA A 245 -4.13 11.29 -3.23
CA ALA A 245 -2.96 10.68 -3.84
C ALA A 245 -1.77 11.66 -3.93
N ALA A 246 -2.03 12.91 -4.36
CA ALA A 246 -1.02 13.96 -4.41
C ALA A 246 -0.48 14.31 -3.01
N ALA A 247 -1.36 14.38 -2.01
CA ALA A 247 -0.97 14.62 -0.62
C ALA A 247 -0.25 13.40 0.01
N CYS A 248 -0.61 12.18 -0.39
CA CYS A 248 0.09 10.96 0.03
C CYS A 248 1.51 10.91 -0.56
N ARG A 249 1.64 11.22 -1.85
CA ARG A 249 2.93 11.18 -2.55
C ARG A 249 2.99 12.28 -3.62
N PRO A 250 3.82 13.32 -3.44
CA PRO A 250 3.88 14.45 -4.37
C PRO A 250 4.13 14.07 -5.84
N THR A 251 4.88 12.98 -6.08
CA THR A 251 5.10 12.47 -7.45
C THR A 251 3.82 12.05 -8.17
N SER A 252 2.72 11.81 -7.45
CA SER A 252 1.40 11.51 -8.02
C SER A 252 0.78 12.69 -8.77
N LEU A 253 1.29 13.92 -8.59
CA LEU A 253 0.87 15.09 -9.36
C LEU A 253 1.02 14.87 -10.88
N VAL A 254 1.99 14.07 -11.31
CA VAL A 254 2.14 13.70 -12.73
C VAL A 254 0.93 12.94 -13.24
N ALA A 255 0.43 11.97 -12.46
CA ALA A 255 -0.78 11.20 -12.81
C ALA A 255 -2.04 12.08 -12.73
N VAL A 256 -2.14 12.96 -11.73
CA VAL A 256 -3.24 13.93 -11.61
C VAL A 256 -3.28 14.83 -12.83
N PHE A 257 -2.14 15.37 -13.25
CA PHE A 257 -2.04 16.20 -14.46
C PHE A 257 -2.47 15.43 -15.72
N ALA A 258 -2.03 14.18 -15.88
CA ALA A 258 -2.44 13.35 -17.01
C ALA A 258 -3.97 13.14 -17.04
N VAL A 259 -4.62 12.95 -15.89
CA VAL A 259 -6.09 12.85 -15.80
C VAL A 259 -6.77 14.18 -16.17
N LEU A 260 -6.25 15.31 -15.72
CA LEU A 260 -6.78 16.62 -16.09
C LEU A 260 -6.69 16.90 -17.60
N VAL A 261 -5.54 16.56 -18.20
CA VAL A 261 -5.36 16.64 -19.66
C VAL A 261 -6.36 15.74 -20.39
N TYR A 262 -6.54 14.52 -19.93
CA TYR A 262 -7.52 13.59 -20.50
C TYR A 262 -8.95 14.18 -20.45
N LEU A 263 -9.38 14.73 -19.33
CA LEU A 263 -10.70 15.35 -19.18
C LEU A 263 -10.86 16.53 -20.14
N TYR A 264 -9.88 17.42 -20.17
CA TYR A 264 -9.89 18.58 -21.07
C TYR A 264 -10.03 18.20 -22.55
N LEU A 265 -9.26 17.18 -23.00
CA LEU A 265 -9.33 16.70 -24.38
C LEU A 265 -10.63 15.94 -24.68
N SER A 266 -11.23 15.29 -23.67
CA SER A 266 -12.50 14.58 -23.81
C SER A 266 -13.68 15.54 -23.97
N GLU A 267 -13.71 16.63 -23.20
CA GLU A 267 -14.75 17.66 -23.32
C GLU A 267 -14.73 18.35 -24.69
N ARG A 268 -13.53 18.65 -25.22
CA ARG A 268 -13.44 19.25 -26.57
C ARG A 268 -14.01 18.37 -27.67
N LYS A 269 -13.93 17.02 -27.55
CA LYS A 269 -14.51 16.10 -28.54
C LYS A 269 -16.03 16.01 -28.49
N SER A 270 -16.65 16.42 -27.39
CA SER A 270 -18.12 16.43 -27.25
C SER A 270 -18.78 17.69 -27.80
N VAL A 271 -18.01 18.71 -28.14
CA VAL A 271 -18.48 20.03 -28.65
C VAL A 271 -18.32 20.13 -30.18
N VAL A 272 -17.62 19.19 -30.84
CA VAL A 272 -17.49 19.09 -32.30
C VAL A 272 -18.33 17.93 -32.82
#